data_cbc62edde1bcfce7f5db9813c2f0b39f
#
_entry.id   cbc62edde1bcfce7f5db9813c2f0b39f
#
_cell.length_a   1.000
_cell.length_b   1.000
_cell.length_c   1.000
_cell.angle_alpha   90.00
_cell.angle_beta   90.00
_cell.angle_gamma   90.00
#
_symmetry.space_group_name_H-M   'P 1'
#
loop_
_entity.id
_entity.type
_entity.pdbx_description
1 polymer ?
#
loop_
_entity_poly.entity_id
_entity_poly.type
_entity_poly.pdbx_seq_one_letter_code
_entity_poly.pdbx_strand_id
1 'polypeptide(L)'
;YWWTWRHQIEAVALAGYEVAAIDQRGIGGSDKTPDSADGMLLTQDLAAIVRSLGTSRAVVIGQGRGGFLAWSVAALEPDVVEGIMTVSAPHPRTLQRLGTHLTLKTWRQVLKTLIPHYAAKRLADEKDLKRLLTDWSAPGNAGASGEAANYAAALRLPEAASISLEQLRWSYLSTSKINGREHMALTRRFVNATVWAVRGERDPLLPARAWRKDLEFARGNYRFIEVPDAGHFVQEEQPSRVTDLVLEFLAQI
;
A
#
# COMPACT_ATOMS: atom_id res chain seq x y z
N TYR A 1 1.71 -6.82 4.40
CA TYR A 1 1.61 -7.76 5.51
C TYR A 1 0.21 -7.68 6.09
N TRP A 2 -0.48 -8.83 6.17
CA TRP A 2 -1.89 -8.91 6.55
C TRP A 2 -2.22 -8.28 7.92
N TRP A 3 -1.29 -8.30 8.87
CA TRP A 3 -1.45 -7.79 10.23
C TRP A 3 -1.85 -6.30 10.30
N THR A 4 -1.50 -5.53 9.30
CA THR A 4 -1.87 -4.11 9.23
C THR A 4 -3.39 -3.88 9.14
N TRP A 5 -4.16 -4.91 8.78
CA TRP A 5 -5.61 -4.88 8.65
C TRP A 5 -6.36 -5.60 9.79
N ARG A 6 -5.66 -6.05 10.83
CA ARG A 6 -6.23 -6.82 11.94
C ARG A 6 -7.49 -6.21 12.56
N HIS A 7 -7.58 -4.88 12.61
CA HIS A 7 -8.73 -4.17 13.17
C HIS A 7 -9.95 -4.13 12.24
N GLN A 8 -9.77 -4.26 10.94
CA GLN A 8 -10.83 -4.19 9.95
C GLN A 8 -11.43 -5.57 9.63
N ILE A 9 -10.62 -6.63 9.70
CA ILE A 9 -11.00 -7.98 9.26
C ILE A 9 -12.26 -8.47 9.95
N GLU A 10 -12.31 -8.41 11.29
CA GLU A 10 -13.46 -8.91 12.04
C GLU A 10 -14.73 -8.14 11.75
N ALA A 11 -14.67 -6.81 11.73
CA ALA A 11 -15.83 -5.97 11.50
C ALA A 11 -16.43 -6.17 10.09
N VAL A 12 -15.58 -6.33 9.09
CA VAL A 12 -16.01 -6.57 7.69
C VAL A 12 -16.61 -7.97 7.56
N ALA A 13 -16.03 -8.97 8.22
CA ALA A 13 -16.58 -10.33 8.25
C ALA A 13 -17.95 -10.38 8.96
N LEU A 14 -18.08 -9.69 10.10
CA LEU A 14 -19.36 -9.59 10.82
C LEU A 14 -20.45 -8.86 10.03
N ALA A 15 -20.07 -7.97 9.13
CA ALA A 15 -20.99 -7.32 8.20
C ALA A 15 -21.44 -8.23 7.03
N GLY A 16 -20.98 -9.48 6.98
CA GLY A 16 -21.40 -10.49 6.02
C GLY A 16 -20.55 -10.58 4.74
N TYR A 17 -19.40 -9.90 4.70
CA TYR A 17 -18.46 -9.99 3.56
C TYR A 17 -17.42 -11.09 3.78
N GLU A 18 -17.04 -11.77 2.70
CA GLU A 18 -15.85 -12.61 2.72
C GLU A 18 -14.59 -11.71 2.70
N VAL A 19 -13.66 -11.98 3.60
CA VAL A 19 -12.45 -11.16 3.80
C VAL A 19 -11.21 -12.01 3.63
N ALA A 20 -10.35 -11.62 2.70
CA ALA A 20 -9.03 -12.21 2.52
C ALA A 20 -7.93 -11.18 2.74
N ALA A 21 -7.25 -11.22 3.88
CA ALA A 21 -6.07 -10.41 4.15
C ALA A 21 -4.81 -11.20 3.78
N ILE A 22 -4.06 -10.71 2.81
CA ILE A 22 -2.95 -11.44 2.20
C ILE A 22 -1.58 -10.87 2.58
N ASP A 23 -0.59 -11.73 2.66
CA ASP A 23 0.80 -11.36 2.55
C ASP A 23 1.19 -11.38 1.07
N GLN A 24 1.66 -10.26 0.56
CA GLN A 24 2.15 -10.19 -0.82
C GLN A 24 3.38 -11.10 -0.97
N ARG A 25 3.63 -11.60 -2.17
CA ARG A 25 4.87 -12.32 -2.51
C ARG A 25 6.09 -11.63 -1.92
N GLY A 26 6.96 -12.37 -1.25
CA GLY A 26 8.16 -11.85 -0.60
C GLY A 26 7.96 -11.29 0.80
N ILE A 27 6.72 -11.21 1.29
CA ILE A 27 6.38 -10.62 2.60
C ILE A 27 5.78 -11.69 3.50
N GLY A 28 6.00 -11.56 4.82
CA GLY A 28 5.37 -12.40 5.84
C GLY A 28 5.53 -13.90 5.56
N GLY A 29 4.44 -14.64 5.54
CA GLY A 29 4.39 -16.08 5.28
C GLY A 29 4.49 -16.50 3.82
N SER A 30 4.35 -15.54 2.87
CA SER A 30 4.37 -15.83 1.44
C SER A 30 5.77 -16.16 0.92
N ASP A 31 5.83 -16.89 -0.21
CA ASP A 31 7.07 -17.30 -0.87
C ASP A 31 7.98 -16.11 -1.23
N LYS A 32 9.29 -16.29 -1.07
CA LYS A 32 10.34 -15.34 -1.40
C LYS A 32 11.06 -15.81 -2.65
N THR A 33 10.63 -15.29 -3.80
CA THR A 33 11.25 -15.61 -5.10
C THR A 33 12.12 -14.45 -5.58
N PRO A 34 13.06 -14.66 -6.51
CA PRO A 34 13.94 -13.61 -7.01
C PRO A 34 13.21 -12.37 -7.52
N ASP A 35 12.02 -12.56 -8.13
CA ASP A 35 11.24 -11.47 -8.73
C ASP A 35 10.16 -10.88 -7.80
N SER A 36 10.27 -11.14 -6.50
CA SER A 36 9.27 -10.69 -5.50
C SER A 36 9.11 -9.17 -5.40
N ALA A 37 9.94 -8.39 -6.06
CA ALA A 37 9.80 -6.93 -6.13
C ALA A 37 9.14 -6.43 -7.41
N ASP A 38 8.93 -7.27 -8.42
CA ASP A 38 8.37 -6.87 -9.70
C ASP A 38 6.86 -6.53 -9.57
N GLY A 39 6.51 -5.28 -9.88
CA GLY A 39 5.13 -4.81 -9.76
C GLY A 39 4.18 -5.44 -10.77
N MET A 40 4.67 -5.85 -11.95
CA MET A 40 3.85 -6.58 -12.92
C MET A 40 3.47 -7.95 -12.38
N LEU A 41 4.47 -8.69 -11.88
CA LEU A 41 4.25 -10.02 -11.28
C LEU A 41 3.32 -9.95 -10.07
N LEU A 42 3.53 -8.97 -9.18
CA LEU A 42 2.67 -8.78 -8.00
C LEU A 42 1.23 -8.40 -8.39
N THR A 43 1.05 -7.69 -9.50
CA THR A 43 -0.29 -7.38 -10.03
C THR A 43 -0.97 -8.64 -10.55
N GLN A 44 -0.26 -9.49 -11.27
CA GLN A 44 -0.76 -10.77 -11.77
C GLN A 44 -1.07 -11.74 -10.62
N ASP A 45 -0.22 -11.79 -9.59
CA ASP A 45 -0.47 -12.57 -8.37
C ASP A 45 -1.79 -12.15 -7.72
N LEU A 46 -2.02 -10.85 -7.57
CA LEU A 46 -3.24 -10.34 -6.95
C LEU A 46 -4.49 -10.72 -7.76
N ALA A 47 -4.43 -10.62 -9.08
CA ALA A 47 -5.51 -11.06 -9.95
C ALA A 47 -5.75 -12.57 -9.85
N ALA A 48 -4.69 -13.37 -9.78
CA ALA A 48 -4.79 -14.83 -9.61
C ALA A 48 -5.40 -15.19 -8.25
N ILE A 49 -5.03 -14.47 -7.18
CA ILE A 49 -5.62 -14.66 -5.84
C ILE A 49 -7.13 -14.39 -5.90
N VAL A 50 -7.58 -13.27 -6.47
CA VAL A 50 -9.02 -12.98 -6.59
C VAL A 50 -9.75 -14.14 -7.28
N ARG A 51 -9.22 -14.64 -8.40
CA ARG A 51 -9.81 -15.78 -9.12
C ARG A 51 -9.82 -17.06 -8.28
N SER A 52 -8.82 -17.27 -7.42
CA SER A 52 -8.71 -18.46 -6.55
C SER A 52 -9.68 -18.45 -5.37
N LEU A 53 -10.21 -17.29 -4.97
CA LEU A 53 -11.21 -17.16 -3.91
C LEU A 53 -12.63 -17.59 -4.36
N GLY A 54 -12.79 -18.05 -5.59
CA GLY A 54 -14.09 -18.52 -6.10
C GLY A 54 -15.04 -17.41 -6.54
N THR A 55 -14.57 -16.17 -6.58
CA THR A 55 -15.30 -15.01 -7.09
C THR A 55 -14.73 -14.52 -8.42
N SER A 56 -15.56 -13.93 -9.27
CA SER A 56 -15.08 -13.30 -10.50
C SER A 56 -14.44 -11.93 -10.24
N ARG A 57 -14.89 -11.20 -9.21
CA ARG A 57 -14.45 -9.85 -8.89
C ARG A 57 -14.38 -9.65 -7.39
N ALA A 58 -13.51 -8.76 -6.96
CA ALA A 58 -13.37 -8.37 -5.56
C ALA A 58 -13.13 -6.86 -5.42
N VAL A 59 -13.48 -6.35 -4.25
CA VAL A 59 -13.03 -5.04 -3.79
C VAL A 59 -11.59 -5.19 -3.28
N VAL A 60 -10.68 -4.36 -3.77
CA VAL A 60 -9.27 -4.39 -3.38
C VAL A 60 -8.93 -3.20 -2.50
N ILE A 61 -8.53 -3.48 -1.27
CA ILE A 61 -8.15 -2.44 -0.28
C ILE A 61 -6.66 -2.56 0.01
N GLY A 62 -5.92 -1.47 -0.13
CA GLY A 62 -4.48 -1.50 0.07
C GLY A 62 -3.90 -0.22 0.66
N GLN A 63 -2.92 -0.36 1.55
CA GLN A 63 -2.18 0.74 2.14
C GLN A 63 -0.79 0.86 1.51
N GLY A 64 -0.33 2.09 1.26
CA GLY A 64 0.99 2.35 0.74
C GLY A 64 1.27 1.53 -0.53
N ARG A 65 2.18 0.57 -0.44
CA ARG A 65 2.46 -0.33 -1.57
C ARG A 65 1.26 -1.21 -1.96
N GLY A 66 0.45 -1.66 -1.00
CA GLY A 66 -0.80 -2.37 -1.29
C GLY A 66 -1.77 -1.51 -2.10
N GLY A 67 -1.84 -0.22 -1.81
CA GLY A 67 -2.63 0.73 -2.60
C GLY A 67 -2.06 0.97 -4.00
N PHE A 68 -0.72 0.98 -4.15
CA PHE A 68 -0.09 0.97 -5.47
C PHE A 68 -0.53 -0.24 -6.30
N LEU A 69 -0.56 -1.44 -5.70
CA LEU A 69 -1.02 -2.65 -6.37
C LEU A 69 -2.52 -2.63 -6.65
N ALA A 70 -3.34 -2.05 -5.77
CA ALA A 70 -4.78 -1.87 -6.02
C ALA A 70 -5.02 -1.01 -7.29
N TRP A 71 -4.31 0.10 -7.45
CA TRP A 71 -4.34 0.87 -8.69
C TRP A 71 -3.88 0.06 -9.90
N SER A 72 -2.79 -0.71 -9.74
CA SER A 72 -2.21 -1.49 -10.83
C SER A 72 -3.16 -2.59 -11.30
N VAL A 73 -3.76 -3.37 -10.38
CA VAL A 73 -4.70 -4.43 -10.75
C VAL A 73 -5.97 -3.86 -11.39
N ALA A 74 -6.48 -2.73 -10.90
CA ALA A 74 -7.64 -2.09 -11.49
C ALA A 74 -7.39 -1.56 -12.92
N ALA A 75 -6.15 -1.17 -13.23
CA ALA A 75 -5.77 -0.72 -14.56
C ALA A 75 -5.42 -1.85 -15.54
N LEU A 76 -4.80 -2.93 -15.04
CA LEU A 76 -4.26 -4.02 -15.86
C LEU A 76 -5.23 -5.20 -15.97
N GLU A 77 -5.95 -5.50 -14.91
CA GLU A 77 -6.86 -6.65 -14.76
C GLU A 77 -8.26 -6.19 -14.30
N PRO A 78 -8.91 -5.26 -15.05
CA PRO A 78 -10.15 -4.62 -14.61
C PRO A 78 -11.29 -5.62 -14.39
N ASP A 79 -11.24 -6.78 -15.04
CA ASP A 79 -12.28 -7.81 -14.95
C ASP A 79 -12.36 -8.49 -13.58
N VAL A 80 -11.30 -8.40 -12.76
CA VAL A 80 -11.29 -8.98 -11.41
C VAL A 80 -11.52 -7.92 -10.31
N VAL A 81 -11.71 -6.64 -10.66
CA VAL A 81 -11.85 -5.55 -9.70
C VAL A 81 -13.24 -4.95 -9.75
N GLU A 82 -13.92 -4.91 -8.62
CA GLU A 82 -15.21 -4.24 -8.46
C GLU A 82 -15.04 -2.78 -8.00
N GLY A 83 -14.16 -2.56 -7.05
CA GLY A 83 -13.77 -1.26 -6.57
C GLY A 83 -12.40 -1.29 -5.89
N ILE A 84 -11.79 -0.13 -5.70
CA ILE A 84 -10.53 -0.03 -4.95
C ILE A 84 -10.61 1.04 -3.87
N MET A 85 -10.08 0.71 -2.68
CA MET A 85 -9.78 1.69 -1.64
C MET A 85 -8.28 1.75 -1.42
N THR A 86 -7.69 2.92 -1.61
CA THR A 86 -6.25 3.12 -1.43
C THR A 86 -5.99 3.99 -0.22
N VAL A 87 -5.15 3.52 0.70
CA VAL A 87 -4.80 4.22 1.94
C VAL A 87 -3.35 4.69 1.85
N SER A 88 -3.12 5.97 2.01
CA SER A 88 -1.80 6.61 1.89
C SER A 88 -1.06 6.27 0.58
N ALA A 89 -1.81 6.07 -0.50
CA ALA A 89 -1.29 5.67 -1.79
C ALA A 89 -2.02 6.40 -2.94
N PRO A 90 -1.49 7.53 -3.42
CA PRO A 90 -1.96 8.14 -4.66
C PRO A 90 -1.61 7.24 -5.86
N HIS A 91 -2.16 7.55 -7.01
CA HIS A 91 -1.91 6.78 -8.24
C HIS A 91 -0.40 6.63 -8.53
N PRO A 92 0.07 5.45 -9.00
CA PRO A 92 1.49 5.15 -9.22
C PRO A 92 2.23 6.21 -10.07
N ARG A 93 1.58 6.72 -11.11
CA ARG A 93 2.12 7.78 -11.96
C ARG A 93 2.34 9.10 -11.24
N THR A 94 1.51 9.38 -10.25
CA THR A 94 1.65 10.58 -9.42
C THR A 94 2.84 10.46 -8.50
N LEU A 95 3.05 9.28 -7.90
CA LEU A 95 4.22 9.01 -7.06
C LEU A 95 5.54 9.24 -7.81
N GLN A 96 5.64 8.82 -9.07
CA GLN A 96 6.84 9.05 -9.87
C GLN A 96 7.07 10.53 -10.18
N ARG A 97 6.01 11.29 -10.44
CA ARG A 97 6.11 12.75 -10.65
C ARG A 97 6.44 13.52 -9.38
N LEU A 98 6.10 12.97 -8.21
CA LEU A 98 6.43 13.55 -6.91
C LEU A 98 7.90 13.40 -6.54
N GLY A 99 8.69 12.64 -7.26
CA GLY A 99 10.13 12.52 -7.04
C GLY A 99 10.87 13.87 -6.96
N THR A 100 10.30 14.91 -7.56
CA THR A 100 10.78 16.30 -7.48
C THR A 100 10.15 17.13 -6.33
N HIS A 101 9.10 16.61 -5.68
CA HIS A 101 8.30 17.31 -4.67
C HIS A 101 8.24 16.60 -3.32
N LEU A 102 9.03 15.53 -3.14
CA LEU A 102 9.16 14.85 -1.86
C LEU A 102 9.72 15.82 -0.81
N THR A 103 9.24 15.70 0.43
CA THR A 103 9.79 16.47 1.54
C THR A 103 11.26 16.07 1.74
N LEU A 104 12.07 16.96 2.32
CA LEU A 104 13.47 16.63 2.68
C LEU A 104 13.54 15.38 3.59
N LYS A 105 12.52 15.20 4.45
CA LYS A 105 12.38 14.01 5.30
C LYS A 105 12.21 12.74 4.45
N THR A 106 11.35 12.77 3.45
CA THR A 106 11.11 11.63 2.54
C THR A 106 12.36 11.33 1.71
N TRP A 107 13.03 12.35 1.17
CA TRP A 107 14.30 12.19 0.45
C TRP A 107 15.38 11.52 1.31
N ARG A 108 15.54 11.95 2.55
CA ARG A 108 16.49 11.31 3.49
C ARG A 108 16.13 9.84 3.75
N GLN A 109 14.84 9.50 3.82
CA GLN A 109 14.42 8.11 3.98
C GLN A 109 14.72 7.28 2.72
N VAL A 110 14.38 7.78 1.53
CA VAL A 110 14.72 7.12 0.26
C VAL A 110 16.24 6.89 0.15
N LEU A 111 17.06 7.89 0.44
CA LEU A 111 18.52 7.76 0.43
C LEU A 111 19.04 6.67 1.38
N LYS A 112 18.45 6.54 2.57
CA LYS A 112 18.83 5.46 3.52
C LYS A 112 18.55 4.07 2.95
N THR A 113 17.57 3.91 2.06
CA THR A 113 17.26 2.62 1.41
C THR A 113 18.27 2.25 0.32
N LEU A 114 19.12 3.18 -0.13
CA LEU A 114 20.08 2.93 -1.21
C LEU A 114 21.28 2.06 -0.79
N ILE A 115 21.50 1.84 0.52
CA ILE A 115 22.52 0.92 1.03
C ILE A 115 21.83 -0.39 1.45
N PRO A 116 21.78 -1.41 0.56
CA PRO A 116 20.85 -2.53 0.70
C PRO A 116 20.96 -3.31 2.00
N HIS A 117 22.12 -3.88 2.27
CA HIS A 117 22.32 -4.76 3.44
C HIS A 117 22.18 -4.02 4.78
N TYR A 118 22.68 -2.80 4.87
CA TYR A 118 22.56 -2.00 6.08
C TYR A 118 21.10 -1.60 6.33
N ALA A 119 20.39 -1.20 5.29
CA ALA A 119 18.98 -0.82 5.39
C ALA A 119 18.09 -2.02 5.75
N ALA A 120 18.34 -3.20 5.17
CA ALA A 120 17.59 -4.42 5.48
C ALA A 120 17.77 -4.83 6.96
N LYS A 121 19.01 -4.82 7.47
CA LYS A 121 19.30 -5.12 8.87
C LYS A 121 18.58 -4.15 9.82
N ARG A 122 18.56 -2.87 9.51
CA ARG A 122 17.87 -1.85 10.32
C ARG A 122 16.35 -1.98 10.24
N LEU A 123 15.82 -2.36 9.07
CA LEU A 123 14.39 -2.58 8.90
C LEU A 123 13.88 -3.78 9.73
N ALA A 124 14.71 -4.82 9.88
CA ALA A 124 14.42 -5.99 10.70
C ALA A 124 14.73 -5.79 12.22
N ASP A 125 15.41 -4.70 12.58
CA ASP A 125 15.64 -4.33 13.98
C ASP A 125 14.42 -3.62 14.56
N GLU A 126 13.87 -4.15 15.65
CA GLU A 126 12.63 -3.66 16.26
C GLU A 126 12.72 -2.19 16.70
N LYS A 127 13.86 -1.78 17.27
CA LYS A 127 14.07 -0.41 17.78
C LYS A 127 14.13 0.60 16.64
N ASP A 128 14.85 0.26 15.57
CA ASP A 128 14.95 1.10 14.39
C ASP A 128 13.62 1.15 13.62
N LEU A 129 12.93 0.01 13.53
CA LEU A 129 11.60 -0.07 12.93
C LEU A 129 10.58 0.75 13.72
N LYS A 130 10.57 0.63 15.06
CA LYS A 130 9.68 1.43 15.92
C LYS A 130 9.88 2.93 15.70
N ARG A 131 11.13 3.38 15.59
CA ARG A 131 11.44 4.78 15.28
C ARG A 131 10.89 5.20 13.91
N LEU A 132 11.06 4.35 12.90
CA LEU A 132 10.53 4.62 11.56
C LEU A 132 9.00 4.72 11.58
N LEU A 133 8.32 3.77 12.22
CA LEU A 133 6.87 3.78 12.37
C LEU A 133 6.39 5.04 13.12
N THR A 134 7.05 5.41 14.22
CA THR A 134 6.75 6.65 14.95
C THR A 134 6.97 7.90 14.08
N ASP A 135 8.05 7.95 13.33
CA ASP A 135 8.39 9.08 12.46
C ASP A 135 7.37 9.30 11.33
N TRP A 136 6.65 8.24 10.93
CA TRP A 136 5.68 8.28 9.85
C TRP A 136 4.23 8.38 10.34
N SER A 137 3.99 8.15 11.62
CA SER A 137 2.71 8.36 12.28
C SER A 137 2.44 9.84 12.62
N ALA A 138 1.20 10.16 12.91
CA ALA A 138 0.85 11.45 13.49
C ALA A 138 1.52 11.63 14.87
N PRO A 139 1.89 12.85 15.24
CA PRO A 139 2.55 13.12 16.52
C PRO A 139 1.74 12.57 17.71
N GLY A 140 2.38 11.75 18.55
CA GLY A 140 1.75 11.13 19.71
C GLY A 140 0.92 9.89 19.43
N ASN A 141 0.70 9.52 18.16
CA ASN A 141 -0.02 8.29 17.82
C ASN A 141 0.92 7.07 17.86
N ALA A 142 0.54 6.04 18.60
CA ALA A 142 1.32 4.83 18.79
C ALA A 142 0.72 3.60 18.07
N GLY A 143 -0.34 3.74 17.29
CA GLY A 143 -1.03 2.62 16.65
C GLY A 143 -0.08 1.71 15.87
N ALA A 144 0.64 2.25 14.89
CA ALA A 144 1.60 1.46 14.11
C ALA A 144 2.87 1.13 14.90
N SER A 145 3.43 2.08 15.67
CA SER A 145 4.68 1.87 16.40
C SER A 145 4.56 0.93 17.59
N GLY A 146 3.35 0.75 18.13
CA GLY A 146 3.04 -0.26 19.12
C GLY A 146 3.21 -1.69 18.62
N GLU A 147 3.04 -1.90 17.32
CA GLU A 147 3.16 -3.19 16.64
C GLU A 147 4.57 -3.49 16.08
N ALA A 148 5.57 -2.69 16.43
CA ALA A 148 6.92 -2.83 15.90
C ALA A 148 7.52 -4.22 16.08
N ALA A 149 7.22 -4.92 17.20
CA ALA A 149 7.67 -6.29 17.45
C ALA A 149 7.11 -7.28 16.41
N ASN A 150 5.81 -7.19 16.11
CA ASN A 150 5.14 -8.04 15.12
C ASN A 150 5.67 -7.80 13.70
N TYR A 151 5.85 -6.54 13.33
CA TYR A 151 6.43 -6.18 12.03
C TYR A 151 7.88 -6.61 11.92
N ALA A 152 8.70 -6.42 12.98
CA ALA A 152 10.09 -6.87 12.99
C ALA A 152 10.19 -8.39 12.89
N ALA A 153 9.31 -9.15 13.55
CA ALA A 153 9.27 -10.61 13.45
C ALA A 153 9.03 -11.07 12.00
N ALA A 154 8.07 -10.46 11.29
CA ALA A 154 7.82 -10.76 9.89
C ALA A 154 9.01 -10.39 8.98
N LEU A 155 9.70 -9.28 9.27
CA LEU A 155 10.85 -8.81 8.51
C LEU A 155 12.14 -9.60 8.80
N ARG A 156 12.21 -10.33 9.91
CA ARG A 156 13.32 -11.25 10.22
C ARG A 156 13.25 -12.58 9.49
N LEU A 157 12.12 -12.91 8.88
CA LEU A 157 12.04 -14.07 8.00
C LEU A 157 13.08 -13.95 6.87
N PRO A 158 13.69 -15.04 6.43
CA PRO A 158 14.72 -15.03 5.40
C PRO A 158 14.28 -14.19 4.20
N GLU A 159 15.16 -13.32 3.68
CA GLU A 159 14.95 -12.44 2.53
C GLU A 159 13.86 -11.33 2.70
N ALA A 160 12.94 -11.43 3.67
CA ALA A 160 11.77 -10.55 3.78
C ALA A 160 12.12 -9.06 3.86
N ALA A 161 13.12 -8.67 4.68
CA ALA A 161 13.54 -7.29 4.79
C ALA A 161 14.19 -6.76 3.49
N SER A 162 15.01 -7.59 2.84
CA SER A 162 15.66 -7.25 1.57
C SER A 162 14.63 -7.05 0.46
N ILE A 163 13.68 -7.97 0.34
CA ILE A 163 12.59 -7.89 -0.64
C ILE A 163 11.71 -6.66 -0.35
N SER A 164 11.35 -6.41 0.91
CA SER A 164 10.57 -5.21 1.29
C SER A 164 11.23 -3.93 0.83
N LEU A 165 12.57 -3.81 0.97
CA LEU A 165 13.33 -2.66 0.48
C LEU A 165 13.38 -2.59 -1.05
N GLU A 166 13.53 -3.71 -1.73
CA GLU A 166 13.49 -3.76 -3.20
C GLU A 166 12.12 -3.38 -3.74
N GLN A 167 11.07 -3.86 -3.10
CA GLN A 167 9.70 -3.46 -3.40
C GLN A 167 9.50 -1.96 -3.22
N LEU A 168 10.03 -1.37 -2.14
CA LEU A 168 9.97 0.08 -1.91
C LEU A 168 10.73 0.84 -3.00
N ARG A 169 11.95 0.42 -3.33
CA ARG A 169 12.75 1.01 -4.43
C ARG A 169 12.02 0.91 -5.75
N TRP A 170 11.41 -0.23 -6.03
CA TRP A 170 10.65 -0.44 -7.25
C TRP A 170 9.52 0.59 -7.39
N SER A 171 8.84 0.95 -6.32
CA SER A 171 7.77 1.96 -6.34
C SER A 171 8.27 3.36 -6.78
N TYR A 172 9.50 3.72 -6.46
CA TYR A 172 10.08 5.03 -6.82
C TYR A 172 11.00 5.00 -8.04
N LEU A 173 11.67 3.88 -8.31
CA LEU A 173 12.74 3.76 -9.30
C LEU A 173 12.42 2.75 -10.41
N SER A 174 11.20 2.24 -10.50
CA SER A 174 10.80 1.22 -11.49
C SER A 174 11.15 1.61 -12.92
N THR A 175 11.04 2.88 -13.28
CA THR A 175 11.36 3.38 -14.64
C THR A 175 12.81 3.24 -15.04
N SER A 176 13.71 2.93 -14.13
CA SER A 176 15.10 2.56 -14.45
C SER A 176 15.22 1.17 -15.09
N LYS A 177 14.23 0.30 -14.89
CA LYS A 177 14.16 -1.07 -15.43
C LYS A 177 13.19 -1.15 -16.61
N ILE A 178 13.40 -2.10 -17.54
CA ILE A 178 12.54 -2.27 -18.74
C ILE A 178 11.11 -2.65 -18.33
N ASN A 179 10.97 -3.73 -17.53
CA ASN A 179 9.69 -4.19 -17.01
C ASN A 179 8.96 -3.13 -16.17
N GLY A 180 9.70 -2.33 -15.41
CA GLY A 180 9.14 -1.22 -14.66
C GLY A 180 8.61 -0.09 -15.54
N ARG A 181 9.28 0.22 -16.65
CA ARG A 181 8.76 1.18 -17.65
C ARG A 181 7.49 0.68 -18.32
N GLU A 182 7.45 -0.60 -18.68
CA GLU A 182 6.28 -1.25 -19.27
C GLU A 182 5.11 -1.23 -18.30
N HIS A 183 5.29 -1.71 -17.06
CA HIS A 183 4.27 -1.66 -16.03
C HIS A 183 3.73 -0.24 -15.84
N MET A 184 4.61 0.74 -15.72
CA MET A 184 4.21 2.14 -15.56
C MET A 184 3.52 2.73 -16.79
N ALA A 185 3.81 2.25 -17.99
CA ALA A 185 3.07 2.63 -19.19
C ALA A 185 1.65 2.06 -19.17
N LEU A 186 1.48 0.81 -18.74
CA LEU A 186 0.18 0.15 -18.64
C LEU A 186 -0.71 0.77 -17.55
N THR A 187 -0.14 1.24 -16.44
CA THR A 187 -0.92 1.96 -15.39
C THR A 187 -1.46 3.32 -15.85
N ARG A 188 -1.20 3.77 -17.08
CA ARG A 188 -1.88 4.94 -17.67
C ARG A 188 -3.31 4.65 -18.11
N ARG A 189 -3.70 3.38 -18.16
CA ARG A 189 -5.07 3.00 -18.46
C ARG A 189 -6.01 3.59 -17.41
N PHE A 190 -7.19 3.97 -17.86
CA PHE A 190 -8.20 4.49 -16.95
C PHE A 190 -8.79 3.38 -16.09
N VAL A 191 -9.00 3.67 -14.83
CA VAL A 191 -9.74 2.82 -13.90
C VAL A 191 -11.20 3.23 -13.92
N ASN A 192 -12.07 2.32 -14.36
CA ASN A 192 -13.52 2.54 -14.43
C ASN A 192 -14.23 2.13 -13.13
N ALA A 193 -13.60 1.35 -12.28
CA ALA A 193 -14.11 0.97 -10.98
C ALA A 193 -14.24 2.19 -10.04
N THR A 194 -15.09 2.08 -9.02
CA THR A 194 -15.17 3.09 -7.94
C THR A 194 -13.85 3.14 -7.18
N VAL A 195 -13.35 4.34 -6.92
CA VAL A 195 -12.07 4.57 -6.23
C VAL A 195 -12.29 5.47 -5.02
N TRP A 196 -11.96 4.96 -3.84
CA TRP A 196 -11.80 5.80 -2.66
C TRP A 196 -10.34 5.91 -2.29
N ALA A 197 -9.84 7.13 -2.22
CA ALA A 197 -8.46 7.43 -1.85
C ALA A 197 -8.44 8.08 -0.46
N VAL A 198 -7.90 7.36 0.50
CA VAL A 198 -7.84 7.77 1.91
C VAL A 198 -6.43 8.21 2.27
N ARG A 199 -6.32 9.34 2.95
CA ARG A 199 -5.06 9.91 3.42
C ARG A 199 -5.17 10.35 4.88
N GLY A 200 -4.10 10.18 5.66
CA GLY A 200 -3.99 10.85 6.95
C GLY A 200 -3.66 12.34 6.79
N GLU A 201 -4.40 13.20 7.48
CA GLU A 201 -4.19 14.65 7.42
C GLU A 201 -2.73 15.04 7.72
N ARG A 202 -2.10 14.32 8.65
CA ARG A 202 -0.72 14.56 9.12
C ARG A 202 0.31 13.65 8.49
N ASP A 203 0.00 13.01 7.34
CA ASP A 203 0.97 12.16 6.63
C ASP A 203 2.25 12.95 6.28
N PRO A 204 3.41 12.62 6.89
CA PRO A 204 4.64 13.37 6.69
C PRO A 204 5.34 13.05 5.36
N LEU A 205 4.92 11.99 4.66
CA LEU A 205 5.59 11.50 3.46
C LEU A 205 4.98 12.08 2.19
N LEU A 206 3.65 12.19 2.15
CA LEU A 206 2.90 12.54 0.95
C LEU A 206 1.97 13.73 1.23
N PRO A 207 2.21 14.88 0.58
CA PRO A 207 1.32 16.03 0.71
C PRO A 207 -0.02 15.79 -0.02
N ALA A 208 -1.12 16.36 0.48
CA ALA A 208 -2.46 16.20 -0.09
C ALA A 208 -2.54 16.51 -1.61
N ARG A 209 -1.68 17.42 -2.11
CA ARG A 209 -1.60 17.71 -3.55
C ARG A 209 -1.21 16.52 -4.42
N ALA A 210 -0.65 15.45 -3.82
CA ALA A 210 -0.32 14.23 -4.54
C ALA A 210 -1.55 13.55 -5.13
N TRP A 211 -2.69 13.63 -4.45
CA TRP A 211 -3.94 13.01 -4.88
C TRP A 211 -4.73 13.82 -5.93
N ARG A 212 -4.41 15.11 -6.12
CA ARG A 212 -5.12 15.96 -7.10
C ARG A 212 -5.05 15.43 -8.53
N LYS A 213 -4.04 14.61 -8.84
CA LYS A 213 -3.85 14.04 -10.19
C LYS A 213 -4.44 12.66 -10.36
N ASP A 214 -4.97 12.05 -9.31
CA ASP A 214 -5.59 10.73 -9.39
C ASP A 214 -6.82 10.76 -10.30
N LEU A 215 -7.54 11.88 -10.34
CA LEU A 215 -8.65 12.13 -11.27
C LEU A 215 -8.27 12.04 -12.76
N GLU A 216 -6.96 12.19 -13.09
CA GLU A 216 -6.50 11.96 -14.46
C GLU A 216 -6.62 10.49 -14.87
N PHE A 217 -6.74 9.56 -13.90
CA PHE A 217 -6.72 8.11 -14.10
C PHE A 217 -8.01 7.42 -13.67
N ALA A 218 -8.78 8.01 -12.75
CA ALA A 218 -10.05 7.49 -12.28
C ALA A 218 -11.19 8.02 -13.16
N ARG A 219 -11.90 7.13 -13.87
CA ARG A 219 -13.11 7.46 -14.65
C ARG A 219 -14.41 7.03 -13.98
N GLY A 220 -14.33 6.09 -13.03
CA GLY A 220 -15.42 5.75 -12.14
C GLY A 220 -15.65 6.82 -11.07
N ASN A 221 -16.51 6.53 -10.12
CA ASN A 221 -16.69 7.41 -8.97
C ASN A 221 -15.38 7.51 -8.18
N TYR A 222 -14.87 8.72 -8.01
CA TYR A 222 -13.67 8.99 -7.24
C TYR A 222 -14.00 9.85 -6.02
N ARG A 223 -13.58 9.39 -4.84
CA ARG A 223 -13.71 10.14 -3.59
C ARG A 223 -12.35 10.22 -2.90
N PHE A 224 -11.90 11.44 -2.61
CA PHE A 224 -10.74 11.69 -1.76
C PHE A 224 -11.19 11.98 -0.34
N ILE A 225 -10.60 11.29 0.63
CA ILE A 225 -10.97 11.39 2.05
C ILE A 225 -9.71 11.67 2.86
N GLU A 226 -9.75 12.73 3.65
CA GLU A 226 -8.72 13.05 4.63
C GLU A 226 -9.21 12.62 6.02
N VAL A 227 -8.38 11.85 6.72
CA VAL A 227 -8.68 11.38 8.08
C VAL A 227 -7.91 12.25 9.06
N PRO A 228 -8.62 13.01 9.94
CA PRO A 228 -7.98 13.86 10.94
C PRO A 228 -7.09 13.04 11.90
N ASP A 229 -6.05 13.68 12.42
CA ASP A 229 -5.15 13.12 13.44
C ASP A 229 -4.49 11.78 13.07
N ALA A 230 -4.41 11.46 11.77
CA ALA A 230 -3.71 10.30 11.25
C ALA A 230 -2.49 10.70 10.41
N GLY A 231 -1.41 9.93 10.51
CA GLY A 231 -0.23 10.01 9.69
C GLY A 231 -0.28 9.05 8.49
N HIS A 232 0.81 8.33 8.24
CA HIS A 232 0.93 7.43 7.09
C HIS A 232 0.20 6.10 7.25
N PHE A 233 0.03 5.61 8.48
CA PHE A 233 -0.57 4.30 8.78
C PHE A 233 -2.02 4.46 9.25
N VAL A 234 -2.84 5.11 8.43
CA VAL A 234 -4.20 5.56 8.76
C VAL A 234 -5.05 4.45 9.39
N GLN A 235 -4.98 3.22 8.85
CA GLN A 235 -5.77 2.06 9.30
C GLN A 235 -5.35 1.56 10.70
N GLU A 236 -4.15 1.91 11.15
CA GLU A 236 -3.63 1.58 12.48
C GLU A 236 -3.72 2.75 13.45
N GLU A 237 -3.66 3.96 12.93
CA GLU A 237 -3.71 5.19 13.72
C GLU A 237 -5.14 5.62 14.07
N GLN A 238 -6.10 5.34 13.17
CA GLN A 238 -7.53 5.63 13.32
C GLN A 238 -8.37 4.39 12.92
N PRO A 239 -8.21 3.24 13.62
CA PRO A 239 -8.79 1.97 13.20
C PRO A 239 -10.30 2.00 13.06
N SER A 240 -11.04 2.56 14.03
CA SER A 240 -12.49 2.65 13.97
C SER A 240 -12.95 3.47 12.76
N ARG A 241 -12.32 4.63 12.52
CA ARG A 241 -12.68 5.49 11.38
C ARG A 241 -12.44 4.80 10.04
N VAL A 242 -11.33 4.07 9.91
CA VAL A 242 -11.04 3.32 8.66
C VAL A 242 -12.00 2.15 8.51
N THR A 243 -12.37 1.47 9.59
CA THR A 243 -13.39 0.42 9.57
C THR A 243 -14.73 0.96 9.04
N ASP A 244 -15.19 2.11 9.56
CA ASP A 244 -16.42 2.75 9.09
C ASP A 244 -16.33 3.09 7.59
N LEU A 245 -15.19 3.64 7.15
CA LEU A 245 -14.97 3.96 5.73
C LEU A 245 -14.98 2.71 4.84
N VAL A 246 -14.40 1.60 5.30
CA VAL A 246 -14.43 0.33 4.57
C VAL A 246 -15.86 -0.18 4.44
N LEU A 247 -16.64 -0.19 5.52
CA LEU A 247 -18.04 -0.62 5.50
C LEU A 247 -18.91 0.30 4.63
N GLU A 248 -18.72 1.62 4.73
CA GLU A 248 -19.40 2.59 3.87
C GLU A 248 -19.07 2.36 2.39
N PHE A 249 -17.80 2.09 2.06
CA PHE A 249 -17.35 1.81 0.71
C PHE A 249 -18.00 0.52 0.15
N LEU A 250 -17.96 -0.56 0.92
CA LEU A 250 -18.54 -1.85 0.54
C LEU A 250 -20.06 -1.78 0.31
N ALA A 251 -20.75 -0.96 1.09
CA ALA A 251 -22.20 -0.76 0.93
C ALA A 251 -22.58 0.07 -0.31
N GLN A 252 -21.63 0.73 -0.98
CA GLN A 252 -21.87 1.56 -2.17
C GLN A 252 -21.54 0.84 -3.49
N ILE A 253 -20.92 -0.34 -3.41
CA ILE A 253 -20.54 -1.17 -4.55
C ILE A 253 -21.51 -2.33 -4.69
#